data_cd204bf2ab402251762d7c4d6878e775
#
_entry.id   cd204bf2ab402251762d7c4d6878e775
#
_cell.length_a   1.000
_cell.length_b   1.000
_cell.length_c   1.000
_cell.angle_alpha   90.00
_cell.angle_beta   90.00
_cell.angle_gamma   90.00
#
_symmetry.space_group_name_H-M   'P 1'
#
loop_
_entity.id
_entity.type
_entity.pdbx_description
1 polymer ?
#
loop_
_entity_poly.entity_id
_entity_poly.type
_entity_poly.pdbx_seq_one_letter_code
_entity_poly.pdbx_strand_id
1 'polypeptide(L)'
;MMGSSKIEHKLPLQILEELALDQKPTIVMSEGHDPRIISGAIAVYNAGICQIVLLGSQITIKAECKNLGLSLPTDINIIDPRKSNLLPEFESEYLNLRKKKGGSIKEAQTKIKEPLIFAALMVRLGYAAGTVGGAIETTSNVVRAAIQIIGKSDDANLISSCFLMYPKSTRPMVFSDCGLVINPDADELASIAVMAAQSCKDLLQIEPNVAMLSFSTNGSAIHPKVSKVVKATKIVKSRNPEIKIDGELQFDAAISPEIAELKAKGSSITGNANVMIFPNLDAGNIGYKISQRLGGAEAIGPILQGLAKPANDLSRGCSAADVAQMIAVTILQANRL
;
A
#
# COMPACT_ATOMS: atom_id res chain seq x y z
N MET A 1 -3.86 -7.09 39.08
CA MET A 1 -3.33 -7.60 37.81
C MET A 1 -4.52 -7.90 36.92
N MET A 2 -4.92 -6.95 36.08
CA MET A 2 -5.95 -7.19 35.07
C MET A 2 -5.28 -7.92 33.92
N GLY A 3 -5.76 -9.13 33.61
CA GLY A 3 -5.28 -9.91 32.48
C GLY A 3 -5.48 -9.13 31.20
N SER A 4 -4.38 -8.76 30.54
CA SER A 4 -4.38 -8.23 29.18
C SER A 4 -4.88 -9.37 28.27
N SER A 5 -6.17 -9.34 27.95
CA SER A 5 -6.64 -10.10 26.78
C SER A 5 -5.89 -9.56 25.59
N LYS A 6 -5.02 -10.39 25.00
CA LYS A 6 -4.42 -10.08 23.70
C LYS A 6 -5.57 -9.86 22.74
N ILE A 7 -5.73 -8.64 22.25
CA ILE A 7 -6.63 -8.35 21.14
C ILE A 7 -5.97 -9.03 19.94
N GLU A 8 -6.54 -10.12 19.49
CA GLU A 8 -6.05 -10.85 18.32
C GLU A 8 -6.50 -10.08 17.08
N HIS A 9 -5.55 -9.47 16.39
CA HIS A 9 -5.79 -8.70 15.15
C HIS A 9 -5.45 -9.57 13.95
N LYS A 10 -6.37 -9.62 12.98
CA LYS A 10 -6.15 -10.35 11.74
C LYS A 10 -5.24 -9.57 10.82
N LEU A 11 -4.17 -10.21 10.37
CA LEU A 11 -3.31 -9.71 9.30
C LEU A 11 -3.99 -9.91 7.92
N PRO A 12 -3.58 -9.18 6.87
CA PRO A 12 -4.20 -9.26 5.54
C PRO A 12 -4.33 -10.69 4.99
N LEU A 13 -3.33 -11.53 5.22
CA LEU A 13 -3.37 -12.93 4.79
C LEU A 13 -4.51 -13.70 5.47
N GLN A 14 -4.68 -13.54 6.79
CA GLN A 14 -5.75 -14.18 7.56
C GLN A 14 -7.14 -13.66 7.14
N ILE A 15 -7.25 -12.37 6.80
CA ILE A 15 -8.49 -11.80 6.26
C ILE A 15 -8.86 -12.47 4.94
N LEU A 16 -7.89 -12.69 4.04
CA LEU A 16 -8.13 -13.39 2.77
C LEU A 16 -8.53 -14.84 2.93
N GLU A 17 -7.90 -15.57 3.86
CA GLU A 17 -8.25 -16.95 4.15
C GLU A 17 -9.72 -17.10 4.58
N GLU A 18 -10.24 -16.12 5.33
CA GLU A 18 -11.65 -16.10 5.75
C GLU A 18 -12.62 -15.67 4.65
N LEU A 19 -12.19 -14.75 3.76
CA LEU A 19 -13.03 -14.25 2.67
C LEU A 19 -13.30 -15.32 1.60
N ALA A 20 -12.48 -16.39 1.52
CA ALA A 20 -12.65 -17.53 0.62
C ALA A 20 -13.05 -17.11 -0.80
N LEU A 21 -12.16 -16.44 -1.51
CA LEU A 21 -12.43 -15.86 -2.83
C LEU A 21 -12.91 -16.90 -3.85
N ASP A 22 -13.99 -16.62 -4.57
CA ASP A 22 -14.54 -17.48 -5.61
C ASP A 22 -13.56 -17.71 -6.79
N GLN A 23 -12.71 -16.73 -7.07
CA GLN A 23 -11.68 -16.81 -8.11
C GLN A 23 -10.31 -16.44 -7.53
N LYS A 24 -9.30 -17.21 -7.90
CA LYS A 24 -7.91 -16.96 -7.52
C LYS A 24 -7.30 -15.89 -8.43
N PRO A 25 -7.08 -14.66 -7.93
CA PRO A 25 -6.44 -13.63 -8.74
C PRO A 25 -5.00 -13.99 -9.06
N THR A 26 -4.48 -13.52 -10.19
CA THR A 26 -3.06 -13.64 -10.54
C THR A 26 -2.28 -12.44 -10.03
N ILE A 27 -1.22 -12.68 -9.26
CA ILE A 27 -0.28 -11.64 -8.81
C ILE A 27 1.07 -11.85 -9.49
N VAL A 28 1.62 -10.77 -10.07
CA VAL A 28 2.93 -10.79 -10.71
C VAL A 28 4.01 -10.22 -9.79
N MET A 29 5.07 -10.99 -9.60
CA MET A 29 6.24 -10.64 -8.78
C MET A 29 7.36 -10.19 -9.70
N SER A 30 7.71 -8.90 -9.66
CA SER A 30 8.68 -8.30 -10.59
C SER A 30 10.13 -8.79 -10.40
N GLU A 31 10.47 -9.28 -9.22
CA GLU A 31 11.83 -9.70 -8.83
C GLU A 31 11.86 -11.20 -8.47
N GLY A 32 11.34 -12.03 -9.39
CA GLY A 32 11.11 -13.46 -9.16
C GLY A 32 12.37 -14.31 -8.90
N HIS A 33 13.55 -13.72 -8.92
CA HIS A 33 14.82 -14.38 -8.56
C HIS A 33 15.29 -14.10 -7.13
N ASP A 34 14.62 -13.19 -6.41
CA ASP A 34 14.96 -12.91 -5.00
C ASP A 34 14.43 -14.06 -4.10
N PRO A 35 15.25 -14.60 -3.20
CA PRO A 35 14.89 -15.73 -2.34
C PRO A 35 13.68 -15.45 -1.44
N ARG A 36 13.49 -14.22 -0.99
CA ARG A 36 12.36 -13.79 -0.14
C ARG A 36 11.05 -13.76 -0.95
N ILE A 37 11.14 -13.26 -2.19
CA ILE A 37 10.02 -13.25 -3.14
C ILE A 37 9.60 -14.67 -3.46
N ILE A 38 10.53 -15.56 -3.80
CA ILE A 38 10.25 -16.97 -4.08
C ILE A 38 9.55 -17.63 -2.89
N SER A 39 10.13 -17.49 -1.70
CA SER A 39 9.60 -18.14 -0.49
C SER A 39 8.21 -17.63 -0.14
N GLY A 40 7.98 -16.31 -0.12
CA GLY A 40 6.68 -15.73 0.17
C GLY A 40 5.62 -16.06 -0.87
N ALA A 41 5.98 -16.02 -2.16
CA ALA A 41 5.08 -16.35 -3.27
C ALA A 41 4.65 -17.83 -3.25
N ILE A 42 5.59 -18.76 -3.01
CA ILE A 42 5.29 -20.20 -2.89
C ILE A 42 4.39 -20.46 -1.67
N ALA A 43 4.63 -19.78 -0.54
CA ALA A 43 3.80 -19.94 0.65
C ALA A 43 2.34 -19.54 0.38
N VAL A 44 2.09 -18.39 -0.24
CA VAL A 44 0.73 -17.92 -0.58
C VAL A 44 0.08 -18.80 -1.65
N TYR A 45 0.85 -19.26 -2.65
CA TYR A 45 0.38 -20.19 -3.65
C TYR A 45 -0.07 -21.53 -3.04
N ASN A 46 0.75 -22.10 -2.16
CA ASN A 46 0.44 -23.37 -1.47
C ASN A 46 -0.77 -23.26 -0.53
N ALA A 47 -1.02 -22.08 0.04
CA ALA A 47 -2.24 -21.78 0.78
C ALA A 47 -3.49 -21.71 -0.12
N GLY A 48 -3.31 -21.79 -1.44
CA GLY A 48 -4.41 -21.81 -2.40
C GLY A 48 -5.10 -20.46 -2.63
N ILE A 49 -4.47 -19.35 -2.23
CA ILE A 49 -5.07 -18.02 -2.21
C ILE A 49 -5.06 -17.34 -3.58
N CYS A 50 -3.98 -17.48 -4.35
CA CYS A 50 -3.85 -16.82 -5.66
C CYS A 50 -2.99 -17.63 -6.63
N GLN A 51 -3.02 -17.22 -7.90
CA GLN A 51 -2.04 -17.63 -8.90
C GLN A 51 -0.84 -16.68 -8.86
N ILE A 52 0.36 -17.22 -9.10
CA ILE A 52 1.61 -16.45 -9.06
C ILE A 52 2.29 -16.47 -10.42
N VAL A 53 2.77 -15.31 -10.84
CA VAL A 53 3.72 -15.16 -11.95
C VAL A 53 5.04 -14.61 -11.40
N LEU A 54 6.14 -15.33 -11.60
CA LEU A 54 7.49 -14.88 -11.24
C LEU A 54 8.19 -14.35 -12.51
N LEU A 55 8.61 -13.08 -12.51
CA LEU A 55 9.38 -12.53 -13.62
C LEU A 55 10.86 -12.80 -13.43
N GLY A 56 11.48 -13.37 -14.47
CA GLY A 56 12.92 -13.64 -14.49
C GLY A 56 13.30 -14.87 -15.32
N SER A 57 14.58 -15.21 -15.27
CA SER A 57 15.10 -16.41 -15.93
C SER A 57 14.65 -17.67 -15.22
N GLN A 58 14.04 -18.60 -15.95
CA GLN A 58 13.63 -19.90 -15.42
C GLN A 58 14.80 -20.69 -14.80
N ILE A 59 15.99 -20.57 -15.40
CA ILE A 59 17.20 -21.23 -14.88
C ILE A 59 17.56 -20.67 -13.52
N THR A 60 17.60 -19.35 -13.37
CA THR A 60 17.95 -18.67 -12.12
C THR A 60 16.92 -18.95 -11.02
N ILE A 61 15.63 -18.85 -11.32
CA ILE A 61 14.55 -19.08 -10.36
C ILE A 61 14.55 -20.52 -9.86
N LYS A 62 14.69 -21.51 -10.79
CA LYS A 62 14.77 -22.92 -10.39
C LYS A 62 16.01 -23.25 -9.56
N ALA A 63 17.16 -22.64 -9.89
CA ALA A 63 18.38 -22.81 -9.10
C ALA A 63 18.20 -22.24 -7.67
N GLU A 64 17.57 -21.07 -7.56
CA GLU A 64 17.32 -20.45 -6.25
C GLU A 64 16.32 -21.26 -5.43
N CYS A 65 15.24 -21.77 -6.00
CA CYS A 65 14.34 -22.71 -5.32
C CYS A 65 15.11 -23.90 -4.74
N LYS A 66 16.04 -24.49 -5.53
CA LYS A 66 16.87 -25.60 -5.07
C LYS A 66 17.78 -25.19 -3.90
N ASN A 67 18.40 -24.01 -3.96
CA ASN A 67 19.23 -23.47 -2.87
C ASN A 67 18.45 -23.30 -1.57
N LEU A 68 17.18 -22.89 -1.67
CA LEU A 68 16.26 -22.71 -0.57
C LEU A 68 15.65 -24.04 -0.07
N GLY A 69 15.91 -25.18 -0.74
CA GLY A 69 15.24 -26.44 -0.44
C GLY A 69 13.74 -26.45 -0.72
N LEU A 70 13.25 -25.53 -1.57
CA LEU A 70 11.85 -25.40 -1.92
C LEU A 70 11.53 -26.15 -3.23
N SER A 71 10.39 -26.84 -3.25
CA SER A 71 9.80 -27.35 -4.48
C SER A 71 9.03 -26.25 -5.18
N LEU A 72 9.41 -25.93 -6.41
CA LEU A 72 8.65 -24.97 -7.23
C LEU A 72 7.40 -25.66 -7.77
N PRO A 73 6.18 -25.23 -7.41
CA PRO A 73 4.96 -25.78 -7.99
C PRO A 73 4.93 -25.60 -9.52
N THR A 74 4.45 -26.63 -10.22
CA THR A 74 4.42 -26.67 -11.71
C THR A 74 3.55 -25.58 -12.32
N ASP A 75 2.53 -25.15 -11.58
CA ASP A 75 1.54 -24.17 -12.04
C ASP A 75 1.94 -22.72 -11.75
N ILE A 76 3.04 -22.49 -11.00
CA ILE A 76 3.63 -21.16 -10.91
C ILE A 76 4.28 -20.82 -12.26
N ASN A 77 3.74 -19.79 -12.91
CA ASN A 77 4.22 -19.36 -14.21
C ASN A 77 5.50 -18.52 -14.06
N ILE A 78 6.55 -18.86 -14.83
CA ILE A 78 7.78 -18.07 -14.91
C ILE A 78 7.85 -17.44 -16.29
N ILE A 79 7.97 -16.11 -16.33
CA ILE A 79 8.08 -15.33 -17.56
C ILE A 79 9.41 -14.57 -17.58
N ASP A 80 10.25 -14.82 -18.59
CA ASP A 80 11.40 -13.94 -18.87
C ASP A 80 10.92 -12.74 -19.69
N PRO A 81 10.93 -11.51 -19.14
CA PRO A 81 10.50 -10.30 -19.85
C PRO A 81 11.22 -10.08 -21.18
N ARG A 82 12.44 -10.61 -21.34
CA ARG A 82 13.26 -10.45 -22.55
C ARG A 82 12.86 -11.37 -23.69
N LYS A 83 12.11 -12.45 -23.40
CA LYS A 83 11.77 -13.51 -24.34
C LYS A 83 10.28 -13.77 -24.46
N SER A 84 9.46 -12.94 -23.79
CA SER A 84 8.02 -13.12 -23.74
C SER A 84 7.34 -12.87 -25.10
N ASN A 85 6.34 -13.67 -25.41
CA ASN A 85 5.45 -13.46 -26.55
C ASN A 85 4.51 -12.24 -26.37
N LEU A 86 4.44 -11.67 -25.18
CA LEU A 86 3.66 -10.44 -24.90
C LEU A 86 4.37 -9.15 -25.36
N LEU A 87 5.65 -9.23 -25.73
CA LEU A 87 6.44 -8.04 -26.09
C LEU A 87 5.82 -7.17 -27.20
N PRO A 88 5.24 -7.71 -28.30
CA PRO A 88 4.64 -6.87 -29.34
C PRO A 88 3.43 -6.05 -28.83
N GLU A 89 2.57 -6.66 -28.03
CA GLU A 89 1.42 -5.98 -27.42
C GLU A 89 1.88 -4.93 -26.41
N PHE A 90 2.87 -5.26 -25.57
CA PHE A 90 3.43 -4.36 -24.57
C PHE A 90 4.16 -3.16 -25.21
N GLU A 91 4.83 -3.37 -26.34
CA GLU A 91 5.43 -2.28 -27.12
C GLU A 91 4.36 -1.30 -27.60
N SER A 92 3.29 -1.84 -28.18
CA SER A 92 2.17 -1.01 -28.67
C SER A 92 1.55 -0.20 -27.56
N GLU A 93 1.23 -0.81 -26.40
CA GLU A 93 0.64 -0.11 -25.26
C GLU A 93 1.61 0.92 -24.65
N TYR A 94 2.89 0.57 -24.50
CA TYR A 94 3.89 1.51 -24.00
C TYR A 94 4.01 2.75 -24.88
N LEU A 95 4.06 2.58 -26.20
CA LEU A 95 4.11 3.67 -27.18
C LEU A 95 2.86 4.55 -27.10
N ASN A 96 1.67 3.93 -26.96
CA ASN A 96 0.42 4.64 -26.78
C ASN A 96 0.44 5.55 -25.53
N LEU A 97 0.90 5.02 -24.39
CA LEU A 97 1.06 5.77 -23.15
C LEU A 97 2.06 6.93 -23.25
N ARG A 98 3.11 6.74 -24.07
CA ARG A 98 4.19 7.72 -24.21
C ARG A 98 4.03 8.67 -25.41
N LYS A 99 2.97 8.49 -26.22
CA LYS A 99 2.72 9.26 -27.44
C LYS A 99 2.84 10.78 -27.24
N LYS A 100 2.22 11.30 -26.17
CA LYS A 100 2.26 12.73 -25.83
C LYS A 100 3.63 13.22 -25.30
N LYS A 101 4.53 12.30 -24.92
CA LYS A 101 5.84 12.59 -24.32
C LYS A 101 7.01 12.30 -25.26
N GLY A 102 6.73 12.01 -26.54
CA GLY A 102 7.76 11.80 -27.57
C GLY A 102 8.52 10.46 -27.44
N GLY A 103 7.87 9.41 -26.90
CA GLY A 103 8.50 8.09 -26.78
C GLY A 103 8.91 7.49 -28.13
N SER A 104 10.11 6.94 -28.21
CA SER A 104 10.63 6.26 -29.41
C SER A 104 10.42 4.75 -29.35
N ILE A 105 10.34 4.10 -30.54
CA ILE A 105 10.25 2.64 -30.64
C ILE A 105 11.44 1.98 -29.92
N LYS A 106 12.66 2.49 -30.11
CA LYS A 106 13.86 1.96 -29.48
C LYS A 106 13.81 2.04 -27.95
N GLU A 107 13.27 3.14 -27.40
CA GLU A 107 13.04 3.28 -25.96
C GLU A 107 12.00 2.25 -25.49
N ALA A 108 10.88 2.12 -26.20
CA ALA A 108 9.83 1.15 -25.85
C ALA A 108 10.39 -0.27 -25.79
N GLN A 109 11.08 -0.71 -26.84
CA GLN A 109 11.70 -2.05 -26.94
C GLN A 109 12.70 -2.37 -25.82
N THR A 110 13.31 -1.34 -25.25
CA THR A 110 14.21 -1.49 -24.09
C THR A 110 13.41 -1.54 -22.79
N LYS A 111 12.50 -0.59 -22.60
CA LYS A 111 11.77 -0.39 -21.36
C LYS A 111 10.79 -1.52 -21.03
N ILE A 112 10.10 -2.08 -22.02
CA ILE A 112 9.15 -3.18 -21.79
C ILE A 112 9.82 -4.48 -21.33
N LYS A 113 11.15 -4.60 -21.44
CA LYS A 113 11.93 -5.74 -20.93
C LYS A 113 12.38 -5.54 -19.47
N GLU A 114 12.23 -4.35 -18.91
CA GLU A 114 12.49 -4.09 -17.49
C GLU A 114 11.41 -4.75 -16.64
N PRO A 115 11.74 -5.58 -15.63
CA PRO A 115 10.75 -6.36 -14.89
C PRO A 115 9.64 -5.53 -14.26
N LEU A 116 9.92 -4.34 -13.69
CA LEU A 116 8.92 -3.46 -13.12
C LEU A 116 7.93 -2.94 -14.17
N ILE A 117 8.44 -2.54 -15.34
CA ILE A 117 7.60 -2.06 -16.44
C ILE A 117 6.76 -3.20 -17.02
N PHE A 118 7.38 -4.37 -17.20
CA PHE A 118 6.70 -5.57 -17.71
C PHE A 118 5.56 -5.99 -16.77
N ALA A 119 5.83 -6.06 -15.45
CA ALA A 119 4.82 -6.37 -14.44
C ALA A 119 3.66 -5.36 -14.44
N ALA A 120 3.98 -4.06 -14.51
CA ALA A 120 2.97 -3.02 -14.58
C ALA A 120 2.11 -3.10 -15.86
N LEU A 121 2.69 -3.47 -17.01
CA LEU A 121 1.97 -3.72 -18.26
C LEU A 121 1.07 -4.95 -18.16
N MET A 122 1.51 -6.04 -17.51
CA MET A 122 0.65 -7.20 -17.23
C MET A 122 -0.58 -6.79 -16.42
N VAL A 123 -0.41 -5.97 -15.39
CA VAL A 123 -1.53 -5.46 -14.56
C VAL A 123 -2.44 -4.56 -15.39
N ARG A 124 -1.89 -3.61 -16.12
CA ARG A 124 -2.64 -2.67 -16.94
C ARG A 124 -3.53 -3.38 -17.96
N LEU A 125 -2.98 -4.35 -18.68
CA LEU A 125 -3.67 -5.08 -19.73
C LEU A 125 -4.54 -6.25 -19.22
N GLY A 126 -4.58 -6.51 -17.91
CA GLY A 126 -5.47 -7.50 -17.30
C GLY A 126 -4.89 -8.92 -17.24
N TYR A 127 -3.60 -9.12 -17.53
CA TYR A 127 -2.91 -10.41 -17.35
C TYR A 127 -2.65 -10.74 -15.87
N ALA A 128 -2.68 -9.73 -14.99
CA ALA A 128 -2.58 -9.88 -13.56
C ALA A 128 -3.52 -8.89 -12.85
N ALA A 129 -4.02 -9.26 -11.68
CA ALA A 129 -4.84 -8.41 -10.84
C ALA A 129 -4.01 -7.32 -10.12
N GLY A 130 -2.74 -7.60 -9.87
CA GLY A 130 -1.82 -6.65 -9.24
C GLY A 130 -0.37 -7.11 -9.32
N THR A 131 0.55 -6.23 -8.91
CA THR A 131 2.00 -6.52 -8.87
C THR A 131 2.61 -6.15 -7.54
N VAL A 132 3.65 -6.91 -7.15
CA VAL A 132 4.50 -6.63 -5.99
C VAL A 132 5.97 -6.66 -6.40
N GLY A 133 6.74 -5.66 -5.97
CA GLY A 133 8.17 -5.55 -6.21
C GLY A 133 8.84 -4.69 -5.13
N GLY A 134 10.14 -4.39 -5.28
CA GLY A 134 10.89 -3.51 -4.35
C GLY A 134 11.72 -4.23 -3.31
N ALA A 135 11.81 -5.55 -3.35
CA ALA A 135 12.75 -6.30 -2.49
C ALA A 135 14.22 -5.99 -2.84
N ILE A 136 14.50 -5.68 -4.11
CA ILE A 136 15.82 -5.30 -4.63
C ILE A 136 15.79 -3.85 -5.13
N GLU A 137 14.77 -3.51 -5.91
CA GLU A 137 14.60 -2.20 -6.52
C GLU A 137 14.29 -1.11 -5.47
N THR A 138 14.52 0.15 -5.87
CA THR A 138 14.17 1.27 -5.00
C THR A 138 12.68 1.57 -5.07
N THR A 139 12.09 2.04 -3.95
CA THR A 139 10.71 2.57 -3.91
C THR A 139 10.42 3.54 -5.05
N SER A 140 11.37 4.43 -5.37
CA SER A 140 11.23 5.40 -6.47
C SER A 140 11.06 4.72 -7.83
N ASN A 141 11.73 3.59 -8.09
CA ASN A 141 11.61 2.85 -9.35
C ASN A 141 10.27 2.12 -9.43
N VAL A 142 9.83 1.47 -8.34
CA VAL A 142 8.53 0.80 -8.25
C VAL A 142 7.40 1.80 -8.46
N VAL A 143 7.38 2.90 -7.71
CA VAL A 143 6.37 3.96 -7.80
C VAL A 143 6.34 4.58 -9.20
N ARG A 144 7.52 4.85 -9.79
CA ARG A 144 7.62 5.42 -11.13
C ARG A 144 7.03 4.49 -12.18
N ALA A 145 7.32 3.19 -12.13
CA ALA A 145 6.77 2.20 -13.03
C ALA A 145 5.24 2.11 -12.90
N ALA A 146 4.72 2.06 -11.66
CA ALA A 146 3.29 2.04 -11.39
C ALA A 146 2.58 3.29 -11.94
N ILE A 147 3.10 4.49 -11.66
CA ILE A 147 2.51 5.75 -12.13
C ILE A 147 2.57 5.85 -13.67
N GLN A 148 3.67 5.46 -14.28
CA GLN A 148 3.86 5.61 -15.73
C GLN A 148 3.01 4.66 -16.55
N ILE A 149 2.79 3.46 -16.05
CA ILE A 149 2.16 2.36 -16.80
C ILE A 149 0.73 2.12 -16.34
N ILE A 150 0.49 1.91 -15.06
CA ILE A 150 -0.86 1.66 -14.53
C ILE A 150 -1.63 2.97 -14.50
N GLY A 151 -0.99 4.03 -14.00
CA GLY A 151 -1.59 5.34 -13.89
C GLY A 151 -2.46 5.48 -12.66
N LYS A 152 -2.97 6.70 -12.50
CA LYS A 152 -3.86 7.11 -11.43
C LYS A 152 -5.29 6.67 -11.77
N SER A 153 -6.08 6.27 -10.77
CA SER A 153 -7.52 6.06 -10.92
C SER A 153 -8.24 7.37 -11.24
N ASP A 154 -9.38 7.30 -11.91
CA ASP A 154 -10.15 8.48 -12.31
C ASP A 154 -10.65 9.27 -11.10
N ASP A 155 -10.97 8.58 -10.00
CA ASP A 155 -11.46 9.18 -8.75
C ASP A 155 -10.34 9.76 -7.86
N ALA A 156 -9.07 9.45 -8.12
CA ALA A 156 -7.97 9.93 -7.30
C ALA A 156 -7.41 11.25 -7.82
N ASN A 157 -7.15 12.21 -6.94
CA ASN A 157 -6.45 13.45 -7.30
C ASN A 157 -4.93 13.27 -7.36
N LEU A 158 -4.39 12.39 -6.52
CA LEU A 158 -2.97 12.09 -6.43
C LEU A 158 -2.76 10.61 -6.08
N ILE A 159 -1.51 10.16 -6.15
CA ILE A 159 -1.08 8.87 -5.62
C ILE A 159 -0.40 9.13 -4.29
N SER A 160 -0.79 8.38 -3.26
CA SER A 160 -0.23 8.43 -1.92
C SER A 160 0.16 7.05 -1.41
N SER A 161 0.56 6.96 -0.17
CA SER A 161 0.88 5.70 0.48
C SER A 161 0.24 5.57 1.86
N CYS A 162 0.05 4.35 2.31
CA CYS A 162 -0.25 4.09 3.71
C CYS A 162 0.54 2.91 4.27
N PHE A 163 0.56 2.80 5.58
CA PHE A 163 1.01 1.64 6.32
C PHE A 163 -0.12 1.09 7.18
N LEU A 164 -0.28 -0.23 7.19
CA LEU A 164 -1.07 -0.89 8.22
C LEU A 164 -0.17 -1.10 9.43
N MET A 165 -0.58 -0.53 10.55
CA MET A 165 0.17 -0.60 11.81
C MET A 165 -0.58 -1.49 12.78
N TYR A 166 0.09 -2.48 13.35
CA TYR A 166 -0.45 -3.41 14.33
C TYR A 166 0.27 -3.24 15.68
N PRO A 167 -0.14 -2.26 16.50
CA PRO A 167 0.43 -2.08 17.83
C PRO A 167 0.04 -3.25 18.75
N LYS A 168 0.94 -3.65 19.66
CA LYS A 168 0.70 -4.79 20.56
C LYS A 168 -0.43 -4.57 21.57
N SER A 169 -0.73 -3.32 21.91
CA SER A 169 -1.61 -2.94 23.02
C SER A 169 -2.91 -2.28 22.59
N THR A 170 -3.13 -2.08 21.28
CA THR A 170 -4.33 -1.40 20.79
C THR A 170 -4.71 -1.94 19.41
N ARG A 171 -5.84 -1.46 18.86
CA ARG A 171 -6.39 -1.85 17.56
C ARG A 171 -5.43 -1.58 16.40
N PRO A 172 -5.58 -2.29 15.26
CA PRO A 172 -4.85 -1.96 14.04
C PRO A 172 -5.23 -0.58 13.53
N MET A 173 -4.29 0.08 12.88
CA MET A 173 -4.41 1.45 12.41
C MET A 173 -3.86 1.60 10.99
N VAL A 174 -4.38 2.61 10.28
CA VAL A 174 -3.79 3.09 9.02
C VAL A 174 -3.04 4.39 9.30
N PHE A 175 -1.76 4.44 8.92
CA PHE A 175 -0.94 5.67 8.95
C PHE A 175 -0.70 6.15 7.52
N SER A 176 -1.03 7.42 7.20
CA SER A 176 -0.93 8.00 5.84
C SER A 176 -0.69 9.52 5.85
N ASP A 177 0.04 10.13 4.90
CA ASP A 177 1.03 9.52 4.04
C ASP A 177 2.35 9.37 4.80
N CYS A 178 3.02 8.24 4.60
CA CYS A 178 4.26 7.95 5.30
C CYS A 178 5.44 7.60 4.35
N GLY A 179 5.21 7.57 3.03
CA GLY A 179 6.21 7.10 2.08
C GLY A 179 6.35 7.86 0.76
N LEU A 180 5.43 8.76 0.41
CA LEU A 180 5.38 9.30 -0.96
C LEU A 180 5.21 10.82 -1.05
N VAL A 181 4.18 11.39 -0.44
CA VAL A 181 3.81 12.81 -0.63
C VAL A 181 4.54 13.69 0.37
N ILE A 182 5.50 14.48 -0.09
CA ILE A 182 6.43 15.22 0.78
C ILE A 182 5.71 16.29 1.59
N ASN A 183 4.97 17.17 0.94
CA ASN A 183 4.27 18.28 1.60
C ASN A 183 2.94 18.56 0.89
N PRO A 184 1.89 17.78 1.19
CA PRO A 184 0.59 17.95 0.57
C PRO A 184 -0.01 19.31 0.91
N ASP A 185 -0.73 19.92 -0.03
CA ASP A 185 -1.61 21.05 0.25
C ASP A 185 -2.90 20.56 0.96
N ALA A 186 -3.88 21.47 1.17
CA ALA A 186 -5.08 21.10 1.91
C ALA A 186 -6.01 20.17 1.09
N ASP A 187 -6.10 20.32 -0.22
CA ASP A 187 -6.91 19.48 -1.09
C ASP A 187 -6.24 18.09 -1.28
N GLU A 188 -4.93 18.06 -1.43
CA GLU A 188 -4.14 16.82 -1.47
C GLU A 188 -4.25 16.07 -0.15
N LEU A 189 -4.13 16.75 0.99
CA LEU A 189 -4.25 16.14 2.33
C LEU A 189 -5.66 15.59 2.58
N ALA A 190 -6.69 16.27 2.09
CA ALA A 190 -8.07 15.78 2.12
C ALA A 190 -8.22 14.50 1.28
N SER A 191 -7.63 14.46 0.09
CA SER A 191 -7.64 13.27 -0.78
C SER A 191 -6.90 12.09 -0.14
N ILE A 192 -5.76 12.34 0.52
CA ILE A 192 -5.02 11.32 1.29
C ILE A 192 -5.92 10.74 2.39
N ALA A 193 -6.66 11.59 3.12
CA ALA A 193 -7.55 11.14 4.18
C ALA A 193 -8.69 10.23 3.67
N VAL A 194 -9.30 10.57 2.54
CA VAL A 194 -10.36 9.76 1.91
C VAL A 194 -9.80 8.40 1.48
N MET A 195 -8.65 8.37 0.80
CA MET A 195 -8.02 7.13 0.37
C MET A 195 -7.59 6.26 1.56
N ALA A 196 -7.08 6.86 2.63
CA ALA A 196 -6.69 6.12 3.84
C ALA A 196 -7.91 5.56 4.60
N ALA A 197 -9.02 6.29 4.66
CA ALA A 197 -10.28 5.79 5.20
C ALA A 197 -10.78 4.58 4.42
N GLN A 198 -10.69 4.63 3.10
CA GLN A 198 -11.06 3.50 2.25
C GLN A 198 -10.11 2.30 2.46
N SER A 199 -8.79 2.54 2.55
CA SER A 199 -7.83 1.46 2.85
C SER A 199 -8.10 0.82 4.21
N CYS A 200 -8.58 1.56 5.20
CA CYS A 200 -8.99 1.01 6.49
C CYS A 200 -10.16 0.02 6.33
N LYS A 201 -11.18 0.36 5.54
CA LYS A 201 -12.31 -0.52 5.24
C LYS A 201 -11.86 -1.77 4.49
N ASP A 202 -11.09 -1.58 3.42
CA ASP A 202 -10.75 -2.67 2.50
C ASP A 202 -9.72 -3.64 3.09
N LEU A 203 -8.71 -3.12 3.79
CA LEU A 203 -7.55 -3.90 4.22
C LEU A 203 -7.61 -4.36 5.67
N LEU A 204 -8.32 -3.64 6.54
CA LEU A 204 -8.50 -3.99 7.94
C LEU A 204 -9.92 -4.50 8.25
N GLN A 205 -10.88 -4.32 7.33
CA GLN A 205 -12.29 -4.70 7.49
C GLN A 205 -12.94 -4.04 8.73
N ILE A 206 -12.54 -2.80 9.03
CA ILE A 206 -13.08 -2.02 10.15
C ILE A 206 -13.50 -0.62 9.70
N GLU A 207 -14.49 -0.04 10.41
CA GLU A 207 -14.96 1.32 10.12
C GLU A 207 -13.88 2.36 10.44
N PRO A 208 -13.59 3.29 9.51
CA PRO A 208 -12.57 4.32 9.71
C PRO A 208 -13.04 5.41 10.67
N ASN A 209 -12.21 5.72 11.65
CA ASN A 209 -12.27 6.92 12.48
C ASN A 209 -11.02 7.75 12.18
N VAL A 210 -11.15 8.79 11.37
CA VAL A 210 -10.03 9.52 10.79
C VAL A 210 -9.61 10.70 11.64
N ALA A 211 -8.35 10.74 12.08
CA ALA A 211 -7.76 11.88 12.76
C ALA A 211 -6.80 12.63 11.85
N MET A 212 -7.07 13.91 11.59
CA MET A 212 -6.18 14.81 10.88
C MET A 212 -5.17 15.39 11.84
N LEU A 213 -3.92 14.91 11.79
CA LEU A 213 -2.91 15.16 12.80
C LEU A 213 -2.22 16.52 12.67
N SER A 214 -1.94 17.12 13.81
CA SER A 214 -1.18 18.35 13.94
C SER A 214 -0.49 18.42 15.32
N PHE A 215 0.39 19.38 15.52
CA PHE A 215 0.87 19.75 16.86
C PHE A 215 -0.14 20.57 17.65
N SER A 216 -1.27 20.95 17.05
CA SER A 216 -2.40 21.70 17.65
C SER A 216 -3.61 20.80 17.80
N THR A 217 -4.49 21.11 18.77
CA THR A 217 -5.81 20.50 18.94
C THR A 217 -6.84 21.61 19.12
N ASN A 218 -7.90 21.61 18.29
CA ASN A 218 -9.05 22.53 18.38
C ASN A 218 -8.64 24.01 18.54
N GLY A 219 -7.69 24.48 17.73
CA GLY A 219 -7.28 25.89 17.74
C GLY A 219 -6.30 26.27 18.86
N SER A 220 -5.65 25.28 19.52
CA SER A 220 -4.67 25.57 20.58
C SER A 220 -3.44 26.31 20.07
N ALA A 221 -3.19 26.34 18.74
CA ALA A 221 -2.15 27.12 18.11
C ALA A 221 -2.63 27.74 16.78
N ILE A 222 -2.13 28.95 16.50
CA ILE A 222 -2.40 29.67 15.23
C ILE A 222 -1.14 29.63 14.38
N HIS A 223 -1.17 28.86 13.28
CA HIS A 223 -0.05 28.73 12.37
C HIS A 223 -0.52 28.25 10.98
N PRO A 224 0.11 28.65 9.85
CA PRO A 224 -0.29 28.22 8.51
C PRO A 224 -0.33 26.67 8.34
N LYS A 225 0.58 25.93 8.97
CA LYS A 225 0.56 24.47 8.98
C LYS A 225 -0.68 23.89 9.68
N VAL A 226 -1.18 24.53 10.73
CA VAL A 226 -2.42 24.18 11.42
C VAL A 226 -3.62 24.49 10.52
N SER A 227 -3.67 25.70 9.96
CA SER A 227 -4.74 26.13 9.05
C SER A 227 -4.89 25.20 7.86
N LYS A 228 -3.79 24.64 7.32
CA LYS A 228 -3.81 23.62 6.27
C LYS A 228 -4.61 22.40 6.68
N VAL A 229 -4.34 21.84 7.86
CA VAL A 229 -5.02 20.65 8.39
C VAL A 229 -6.50 20.92 8.66
N VAL A 230 -6.82 22.06 9.28
CA VAL A 230 -8.22 22.50 9.50
C VAL A 230 -8.97 22.61 8.17
N LYS A 231 -8.35 23.23 7.15
CA LYS A 231 -8.95 23.35 5.81
C LYS A 231 -9.19 21.97 5.19
N ALA A 232 -8.22 21.08 5.25
CA ALA A 232 -8.34 19.71 4.74
C ALA A 232 -9.49 18.95 5.42
N THR A 233 -9.61 19.04 6.74
CA THR A 233 -10.71 18.44 7.51
C THR A 233 -12.07 18.94 7.04
N LYS A 234 -12.21 20.26 6.85
CA LYS A 234 -13.45 20.87 6.34
C LYS A 234 -13.79 20.39 4.92
N ILE A 235 -12.79 20.24 4.05
CA ILE A 235 -12.97 19.71 2.69
C ILE A 235 -13.55 18.30 2.73
N VAL A 236 -12.98 17.40 3.55
CA VAL A 236 -13.49 16.03 3.66
C VAL A 236 -14.90 16.03 4.23
N LYS A 237 -15.17 16.74 5.33
CA LYS A 237 -16.52 16.84 5.94
C LYS A 237 -17.58 17.32 4.94
N SER A 238 -17.20 18.21 4.02
CA SER A 238 -18.12 18.76 3.00
C SER A 238 -18.34 17.80 1.82
N ARG A 239 -17.28 17.13 1.33
CA ARG A 239 -17.34 16.29 0.13
C ARG A 239 -17.73 14.84 0.43
N ASN A 240 -17.39 14.35 1.62
CA ASN A 240 -17.57 12.96 2.05
C ASN A 240 -18.16 12.93 3.49
N PRO A 241 -19.41 13.39 3.69
CA PRO A 241 -20.01 13.53 5.01
C PRO A 241 -20.20 12.21 5.76
N GLU A 242 -20.14 11.07 5.06
CA GLU A 242 -20.21 9.72 5.61
C GLU A 242 -18.92 9.30 6.33
N ILE A 243 -17.79 9.97 6.05
CA ILE A 243 -16.52 9.64 6.69
C ILE A 243 -16.47 10.29 8.08
N LYS A 244 -16.35 9.47 9.11
CA LYS A 244 -16.13 9.96 10.47
C LYS A 244 -14.70 10.50 10.60
N ILE A 245 -14.57 11.83 10.57
CA ILE A 245 -13.30 12.55 10.55
C ILE A 245 -13.33 13.76 11.47
N ASP A 246 -12.21 14.03 12.12
CA ASP A 246 -11.99 15.31 12.81
C ASP A 246 -10.53 15.74 12.81
N GLY A 247 -10.30 17.01 13.11
CA GLY A 247 -9.00 17.68 13.15
C GLY A 247 -9.11 19.19 13.00
N GLU A 248 -8.09 19.86 13.46
CA GLU A 248 -6.76 19.29 13.76
C GLU A 248 -6.72 18.70 15.18
N LEU A 249 -6.03 17.59 15.30
CA LEU A 249 -5.84 16.88 16.55
C LEU A 249 -4.36 16.55 16.79
N GLN A 250 -3.91 16.66 18.04
CA GLN A 250 -2.66 16.04 18.46
C GLN A 250 -2.83 14.51 18.51
N PHE A 251 -1.75 13.76 18.34
CA PHE A 251 -1.77 12.31 18.32
C PHE A 251 -2.35 11.69 19.60
N ASP A 252 -1.98 12.21 20.78
CA ASP A 252 -2.49 11.77 22.07
C ASP A 252 -3.99 11.97 22.21
N ALA A 253 -4.52 13.12 21.77
CA ALA A 253 -5.95 13.38 21.75
C ALA A 253 -6.71 12.50 20.74
N ALA A 254 -6.05 12.07 19.65
CA ALA A 254 -6.66 11.20 18.67
C ALA A 254 -6.85 9.75 19.16
N ILE A 255 -5.98 9.25 20.05
CA ILE A 255 -5.96 7.83 20.47
C ILE A 255 -6.38 7.57 21.92
N SER A 256 -6.43 8.59 22.79
CA SER A 256 -6.81 8.47 24.21
C SER A 256 -8.11 9.19 24.46
N PRO A 257 -9.19 8.47 24.90
CA PRO A 257 -10.46 9.08 25.25
C PRO A 257 -10.33 10.11 26.38
N GLU A 258 -9.50 9.85 27.40
CA GLU A 258 -9.26 10.76 28.52
C GLU A 258 -8.65 12.09 28.04
N ILE A 259 -7.68 12.03 27.15
CA ILE A 259 -7.02 13.23 26.58
C ILE A 259 -7.98 13.95 25.63
N ALA A 260 -8.75 13.21 24.85
CA ALA A 260 -9.76 13.78 23.96
C ALA A 260 -10.81 14.59 24.72
N GLU A 261 -11.28 14.09 25.86
CA GLU A 261 -12.24 14.80 26.69
C GLU A 261 -11.68 16.11 27.26
N LEU A 262 -10.40 16.14 27.57
CA LEU A 262 -9.72 17.35 28.06
C LEU A 262 -9.44 18.38 26.99
N LYS A 263 -8.89 17.92 25.84
CA LYS A 263 -8.32 18.78 24.78
C LYS A 263 -9.23 18.97 23.57
N ALA A 264 -10.11 18.01 23.29
CA ALA A 264 -10.89 17.92 22.05
C ALA A 264 -12.39 17.75 22.31
N LYS A 265 -12.95 18.50 23.28
CA LYS A 265 -14.39 18.47 23.57
C LYS A 265 -15.22 18.73 22.32
N GLY A 266 -16.19 17.85 22.04
CA GLY A 266 -17.06 17.94 20.86
C GLY A 266 -16.46 17.32 19.60
N SER A 267 -15.25 16.76 19.66
CA SER A 267 -14.69 15.99 18.54
C SER A 267 -15.52 14.74 18.28
N SER A 268 -15.78 14.47 16.98
CA SER A 268 -16.45 13.22 16.56
C SER A 268 -15.60 11.98 16.81
N ILE A 269 -14.29 12.13 16.98
CA ILE A 269 -13.33 11.00 17.09
C ILE A 269 -13.21 10.47 18.51
N THR A 270 -13.37 11.31 19.54
CA THR A 270 -13.41 10.94 20.97
C THR A 270 -12.26 10.02 21.43
N GLY A 271 -11.04 10.24 20.95
CA GLY A 271 -9.86 9.43 21.29
C GLY A 271 -9.87 8.00 20.73
N ASN A 272 -10.66 7.75 19.70
CA ASN A 272 -10.85 6.42 19.12
C ASN A 272 -10.44 6.33 17.64
N ALA A 273 -9.50 7.17 17.19
CA ALA A 273 -9.00 7.13 15.84
C ALA A 273 -8.29 5.79 15.51
N ASN A 274 -8.47 5.33 14.28
CA ASN A 274 -7.75 4.19 13.70
C ASN A 274 -7.17 4.52 12.32
N VAL A 275 -7.39 5.75 11.82
CA VAL A 275 -6.76 6.28 10.62
C VAL A 275 -6.07 7.59 10.99
N MET A 276 -4.74 7.62 10.86
CA MET A 276 -3.89 8.75 11.24
C MET A 276 -3.35 9.43 10.00
N ILE A 277 -3.77 10.67 9.75
CA ILE A 277 -3.32 11.45 8.60
C ILE A 277 -2.27 12.45 9.05
N PHE A 278 -1.06 12.25 8.57
CA PHE A 278 0.09 13.08 8.91
C PHE A 278 0.16 14.32 8.02
N PRO A 279 0.53 15.49 8.57
CA PRO A 279 0.50 16.76 7.83
C PRO A 279 1.58 16.87 6.73
N ASN A 280 2.61 16.05 6.78
CA ASN A 280 3.70 15.97 5.81
C ASN A 280 4.47 14.65 5.97
N LEU A 281 5.36 14.37 5.00
CA LEU A 281 6.11 13.12 4.96
C LEU A 281 7.05 12.93 6.15
N ASP A 282 7.70 13.99 6.63
CA ASP A 282 8.62 13.89 7.78
C ASP A 282 7.89 13.35 9.01
N ALA A 283 6.71 13.93 9.33
CA ALA A 283 5.91 13.50 10.45
C ALA A 283 5.45 12.03 10.29
N GLY A 284 4.95 11.66 9.11
CA GLY A 284 4.48 10.30 8.83
C GLY A 284 5.59 9.27 8.84
N ASN A 285 6.70 9.54 8.11
CA ASN A 285 7.82 8.62 8.00
C ASN A 285 8.55 8.38 9.33
N ILE A 286 8.78 9.45 10.10
CA ILE A 286 9.37 9.36 11.43
C ILE A 286 8.40 8.65 12.38
N GLY A 287 7.11 9.02 12.36
CA GLY A 287 6.07 8.49 13.25
C GLY A 287 5.91 6.99 13.13
N TYR A 288 5.77 6.44 11.90
CA TYR A 288 5.60 5.00 11.74
C TYR A 288 6.87 4.23 12.16
N LYS A 289 8.07 4.75 11.85
CA LYS A 289 9.34 4.11 12.24
C LYS A 289 9.55 4.07 13.76
N ILE A 290 9.19 5.14 14.45
CA ILE A 290 9.21 5.17 15.93
C ILE A 290 8.23 4.11 16.47
N SER A 291 7.00 4.08 15.98
CA SER A 291 5.99 3.10 16.37
C SER A 291 6.46 1.67 16.12
N GLN A 292 7.09 1.40 14.97
CA GLN A 292 7.62 0.09 14.62
C GLN A 292 8.83 -0.29 15.48
N ARG A 293 9.87 0.56 15.52
CA ARG A 293 11.17 0.20 16.10
C ARG A 293 11.20 0.28 17.62
N LEU A 294 10.57 1.29 18.22
CA LEU A 294 10.51 1.48 19.66
C LEU A 294 9.20 0.97 20.26
N GLY A 295 8.07 1.19 19.60
CA GLY A 295 6.76 0.72 20.05
C GLY A 295 6.51 -0.77 19.79
N GLY A 296 7.34 -1.42 18.97
CA GLY A 296 7.21 -2.84 18.63
C GLY A 296 5.96 -3.17 17.84
N ALA A 297 5.38 -2.20 17.13
CA ALA A 297 4.27 -2.42 16.21
C ALA A 297 4.78 -3.16 14.96
N GLU A 298 3.99 -4.12 14.47
CA GLU A 298 4.19 -4.64 13.11
C GLU A 298 3.69 -3.60 12.11
N ALA A 299 4.44 -3.38 11.02
CA ALA A 299 4.12 -2.40 10.00
C ALA A 299 4.16 -3.06 8.62
N ILE A 300 3.02 -3.07 7.91
CA ILE A 300 2.89 -3.59 6.55
C ILE A 300 2.76 -2.40 5.61
N GLY A 301 3.70 -2.25 4.68
CA GLY A 301 3.75 -1.14 3.74
C GLY A 301 5.16 -0.86 3.22
N PRO A 302 5.34 0.17 2.35
CA PRO A 302 4.30 1.11 1.93
C PRO A 302 3.30 0.49 0.94
N ILE A 303 2.03 0.77 1.15
CA ILE A 303 0.91 0.37 0.30
C ILE A 303 0.53 1.58 -0.55
N LEU A 304 0.57 1.44 -1.88
CA LEU A 304 0.22 2.54 -2.78
C LEU A 304 -1.30 2.70 -2.88
N GLN A 305 -1.74 3.95 -2.86
CA GLN A 305 -3.14 4.36 -2.92
C GLN A 305 -3.39 5.27 -4.14
N GLY A 306 -4.58 5.19 -4.72
CA GLY A 306 -4.97 6.04 -5.84
C GLY A 306 -4.49 5.58 -7.22
N LEU A 307 -3.90 4.38 -7.34
CA LEU A 307 -3.62 3.75 -8.63
C LEU A 307 -4.88 3.16 -9.25
N ALA A 308 -4.95 3.13 -10.59
CA ALA A 308 -6.06 2.52 -11.32
C ALA A 308 -6.17 0.99 -11.09
N LYS A 309 -5.05 0.32 -10.81
CA LYS A 309 -4.96 -1.08 -10.40
C LYS A 309 -3.82 -1.26 -9.39
N PRO A 310 -3.86 -2.29 -8.52
CA PRO A 310 -2.89 -2.45 -7.45
C PRO A 310 -1.46 -2.70 -7.95
N ALA A 311 -0.53 -1.95 -7.37
CA ALA A 311 0.90 -2.19 -7.47
C ALA A 311 1.54 -1.75 -6.15
N ASN A 312 2.26 -2.65 -5.49
CA ASN A 312 2.81 -2.37 -4.17
C ASN A 312 4.31 -2.56 -4.10
N ASP A 313 4.92 -1.79 -3.20
CA ASP A 313 6.35 -1.74 -2.96
C ASP A 313 6.71 -2.51 -1.68
N LEU A 314 7.83 -3.18 -1.71
CA LEU A 314 8.42 -3.86 -0.56
C LEU A 314 9.59 -3.04 -0.01
N SER A 315 9.85 -3.16 1.27
CA SER A 315 11.12 -2.70 1.83
C SER A 315 12.25 -3.62 1.36
N ARG A 316 13.42 -3.08 1.03
CA ARG A 316 14.63 -3.87 0.77
C ARG A 316 15.06 -4.74 1.94
N GLY A 317 14.57 -4.43 3.14
CA GLY A 317 14.77 -5.24 4.35
C GLY A 317 13.59 -6.18 4.67
N CYS A 318 12.68 -6.44 3.72
CA CYS A 318 11.54 -7.32 3.93
C CYS A 318 11.96 -8.79 4.14
N SER A 319 11.13 -9.52 4.84
CA SER A 319 11.18 -10.97 4.97
C SER A 319 10.23 -11.66 3.97
N ALA A 320 10.31 -12.98 3.85
CA ALA A 320 9.35 -13.76 3.08
C ALA A 320 7.90 -13.64 3.63
N ALA A 321 7.76 -13.46 4.94
CA ALA A 321 6.46 -13.20 5.56
C ALA A 321 5.88 -11.85 5.13
N ASP A 322 6.71 -10.79 5.06
CA ASP A 322 6.28 -9.47 4.57
C ASP A 322 5.84 -9.54 3.10
N VAL A 323 6.53 -10.36 2.29
CA VAL A 323 6.12 -10.61 0.88
C VAL A 323 4.73 -11.25 0.84
N ALA A 324 4.47 -12.28 1.65
CA ALA A 324 3.17 -12.93 1.71
C ALA A 324 2.05 -11.95 2.14
N GLN A 325 2.30 -11.11 3.15
CA GLN A 325 1.35 -10.08 3.56
C GLN A 325 1.10 -9.04 2.46
N MET A 326 2.15 -8.63 1.72
CA MET A 326 1.98 -7.65 0.64
C MET A 326 1.23 -8.24 -0.57
N ILE A 327 1.41 -9.52 -0.87
CA ILE A 327 0.58 -10.22 -1.86
C ILE A 327 -0.88 -10.19 -1.41
N ALA A 328 -1.16 -10.48 -0.14
CA ALA A 328 -2.51 -10.46 0.41
C ALA A 328 -3.14 -9.04 0.34
N VAL A 329 -2.39 -8.01 0.70
CA VAL A 329 -2.80 -6.59 0.54
C VAL A 329 -3.16 -6.29 -0.91
N THR A 330 -2.32 -6.72 -1.86
CA THR A 330 -2.52 -6.47 -3.29
C THR A 330 -3.81 -7.13 -3.79
N ILE A 331 -4.12 -8.33 -3.30
CA ILE A 331 -5.36 -9.04 -3.61
C ILE A 331 -6.58 -8.33 -3.03
N LEU A 332 -6.51 -7.90 -1.75
CA LEU A 332 -7.60 -7.16 -1.11
C LEU A 332 -7.91 -5.85 -1.85
N GLN A 333 -6.87 -5.14 -2.33
CA GLN A 333 -7.06 -3.96 -3.16
C GLN A 333 -7.70 -4.29 -4.52
N ALA A 334 -7.30 -5.41 -5.16
CA ALA A 334 -7.83 -5.82 -6.45
C ALA A 334 -9.30 -6.23 -6.40
N ASN A 335 -9.75 -6.85 -5.31
CA ASN A 335 -11.14 -7.28 -5.13
C ASN A 335 -12.13 -6.13 -4.94
N ARG A 336 -11.64 -4.93 -4.70
CA ARG A 336 -12.44 -3.72 -4.60
C ARG A 336 -12.81 -3.17 -5.99
N LEU A 337 -11.97 -3.40 -6.98
CA LEU A 337 -12.09 -2.89 -8.35
C LEU A 337 -12.93 -3.81 -9.22
#